data_54bc0430dcd8ac45f8ca4ddeae9d1915
#
_entry.id   54bc0430dcd8ac45f8ca4ddeae9d1915
#
_cell.length_a   1.000
_cell.length_b   1.000
_cell.length_c   1.000
_cell.angle_alpha   90.00
_cell.angle_beta   90.00
_cell.angle_gamma   90.00
#
_symmetry.space_group_name_H-M   'P 1'
#
loop_
_entity.id
_entity.type
_entity.pdbx_description
1 polymer ?
#
loop_
_entity_poly.entity_id
_entity_poly.type
_entity_poly.pdbx_seq_one_letter_code
_entity_poly.pdbx_strand_id
1 'polypeptide(L)'
;MLPLSIILIFYFISSHVGLFLLFQKAGISPWKALVPFYGTYLSIKLIRKPIWWMAVYYIPFLGFIVWVGIIVEMLKQFKIISFWEHALAVVATPFYLTYVGLSKSITFEGYAFVENYQKTKIREWADAISFAVIAATLIRAIYIEAFTIPTSSMEKSLLVGDFLFVSKVNYGSRIPNTPIFFPFAHHTMWFTESVKSYSELIKLPYTRLPKFQEVKRNEAVVFNFPAGDTVVVQHQNQTYYQMARDYGRKNLWRKFDVIARPVDKRENYIKRCVGLPKDKLHIINGDLFINDEPAYTPKGMQYTYLVKTDGRGFRKESMLEQEITEYGM
;
A
#
# COMPACT_ATOMS: atom_id res chain seq x y z
N MET A 1 19.03 12.65 -14.22
CA MET A 1 18.77 11.49 -13.36
C MET A 1 18.78 10.24 -14.22
N LEU A 2 19.51 9.20 -13.79
CA LEU A 2 19.45 7.89 -14.47
C LEU A 2 18.01 7.36 -14.40
N PRO A 3 17.45 6.82 -15.50
CA PRO A 3 16.13 6.19 -15.48
C PRO A 3 16.08 5.08 -14.44
N LEU A 4 14.98 5.00 -13.68
CA LEU A 4 14.77 3.96 -12.66
C LEU A 4 14.99 2.55 -13.20
N SER A 5 14.62 2.31 -14.46
CA SER A 5 14.84 1.04 -15.14
C SER A 5 16.32 0.63 -15.20
N ILE A 6 17.23 1.58 -15.46
CA ILE A 6 18.68 1.31 -15.52
C ILE A 6 19.18 0.94 -14.11
N ILE A 7 18.72 1.64 -13.06
CA ILE A 7 19.08 1.33 -11.67
C ILE A 7 18.60 -0.08 -11.29
N LEU A 8 17.38 -0.44 -11.63
CA LEU A 8 16.82 -1.77 -11.37
C LEU A 8 17.55 -2.88 -12.13
N ILE A 9 17.88 -2.65 -13.40
CA ILE A 9 18.67 -3.60 -14.21
C ILE A 9 20.06 -3.79 -13.61
N PHE A 10 20.73 -2.70 -13.26
CA PHE A 10 22.04 -2.76 -12.60
C PHE A 10 21.98 -3.52 -11.27
N TYR A 11 20.98 -3.23 -10.44
CA TYR A 11 20.76 -3.92 -9.17
C TYR A 11 20.52 -5.41 -9.36
N PHE A 12 19.71 -5.78 -10.35
CA PHE A 12 19.44 -7.18 -10.68
C PHE A 12 20.69 -7.91 -11.14
N ILE A 13 21.42 -7.38 -12.14
CA ILE A 13 22.65 -8.01 -12.65
C ILE A 13 23.70 -8.16 -11.56
N SER A 14 23.95 -7.12 -10.77
CA SER A 14 24.98 -7.14 -9.73
C SER A 14 24.63 -8.07 -8.56
N SER A 15 23.33 -8.26 -8.27
CA SER A 15 22.86 -9.27 -7.31
C SER A 15 23.18 -10.70 -7.78
N HIS A 16 23.09 -10.97 -9.09
CA HIS A 16 23.45 -12.26 -9.66
C HIS A 16 24.95 -12.52 -9.63
N VAL A 17 25.79 -11.47 -9.71
CA VAL A 17 27.25 -11.59 -9.49
C VAL A 17 27.53 -12.04 -8.05
N GLY A 18 26.87 -11.44 -7.07
CA GLY A 18 26.98 -11.88 -5.68
C GLY A 18 26.55 -13.34 -5.49
N LEU A 19 25.42 -13.73 -6.08
CA LEU A 19 24.94 -15.12 -6.03
C LEU A 19 25.90 -16.12 -6.70
N PHE A 20 26.52 -15.75 -7.82
CA PHE A 20 27.54 -16.51 -8.50
C PHE A 20 28.70 -16.84 -7.57
N LEU A 21 29.21 -15.86 -6.84
CA LEU A 21 30.29 -16.04 -5.87
C LEU A 21 29.88 -16.89 -4.65
N LEU A 22 28.64 -16.73 -4.19
CA LEU A 22 28.13 -17.58 -3.09
C LEU A 22 27.97 -19.04 -3.53
N PHE A 23 27.51 -19.31 -4.75
CA PHE A 23 27.43 -20.66 -5.30
C PHE A 23 28.82 -21.29 -5.42
N GLN A 24 29.82 -20.52 -5.86
CA GLN A 24 31.20 -20.98 -5.91
C GLN A 24 31.70 -21.46 -4.53
N LYS A 25 31.44 -20.67 -3.50
CA LYS A 25 31.80 -21.05 -2.11
C LYS A 25 31.03 -22.27 -1.59
N ALA A 26 29.77 -22.41 -2.04
CA ALA A 26 28.93 -23.55 -1.67
C ALA A 26 29.26 -24.84 -2.48
N GLY A 27 30.26 -24.81 -3.35
CA GLY A 27 30.64 -25.99 -4.18
C GLY A 27 29.63 -26.23 -5.34
N ILE A 28 28.78 -25.27 -5.65
CA ILE A 28 27.84 -25.34 -6.77
C ILE A 28 28.49 -24.65 -7.96
N SER A 29 28.36 -25.21 -9.18
CA SER A 29 28.87 -24.55 -10.41
C SER A 29 28.35 -23.12 -10.52
N PRO A 30 29.21 -22.08 -10.47
CA PRO A 30 28.79 -20.70 -10.28
C PRO A 30 27.88 -20.15 -11.38
N TRP A 31 28.12 -20.55 -12.65
CA TRP A 31 27.34 -20.09 -13.80
C TRP A 31 25.84 -20.41 -13.68
N LYS A 32 25.46 -21.42 -12.88
CA LYS A 32 24.07 -21.79 -12.62
C LYS A 32 23.28 -20.68 -11.92
N ALA A 33 23.94 -19.78 -11.20
CA ALA A 33 23.33 -18.60 -10.63
C ALA A 33 22.79 -17.60 -11.67
N LEU A 34 23.40 -17.62 -12.88
CA LEU A 34 23.06 -16.71 -13.96
C LEU A 34 21.90 -17.23 -14.84
N VAL A 35 21.54 -18.52 -14.70
CA VAL A 35 20.44 -19.12 -15.47
C VAL A 35 19.12 -18.75 -14.82
N PRO A 36 18.22 -18.01 -15.49
CA PRO A 36 16.91 -17.66 -14.97
C PRO A 36 16.14 -18.93 -14.49
N PHE A 37 15.33 -18.79 -13.47
CA PHE A 37 14.59 -19.87 -12.81
C PHE A 37 15.47 -20.95 -12.14
N TYR A 38 16.53 -21.39 -12.81
CA TYR A 38 17.39 -22.46 -12.29
C TYR A 38 18.24 -22.00 -11.12
N GLY A 39 18.77 -20.78 -11.16
CA GLY A 39 19.48 -20.18 -10.02
C GLY A 39 18.58 -20.03 -8.78
N THR A 40 17.33 -19.59 -8.96
CA THR A 40 16.32 -19.51 -7.89
C THR A 40 15.99 -20.89 -7.35
N TYR A 41 15.77 -21.87 -8.21
CA TYR A 41 15.52 -23.26 -7.83
C TYR A 41 16.67 -23.82 -6.96
N LEU A 42 17.91 -23.65 -7.40
CA LEU A 42 19.08 -24.12 -6.65
C LEU A 42 19.25 -23.38 -5.32
N SER A 43 18.96 -22.10 -5.27
CA SER A 43 18.97 -21.32 -4.03
C SER A 43 17.95 -21.87 -3.03
N ILE A 44 16.72 -22.12 -3.46
CA ILE A 44 15.65 -22.71 -2.64
C ILE A 44 16.04 -24.10 -2.15
N LYS A 45 16.62 -24.93 -3.04
CA LYS A 45 17.13 -26.27 -2.68
C LYS A 45 18.26 -26.20 -1.68
N LEU A 46 19.20 -25.24 -1.84
CA LEU A 46 20.35 -25.06 -0.94
C LEU A 46 19.91 -24.71 0.49
N ILE A 47 18.86 -23.89 0.62
CA ILE A 47 18.28 -23.52 1.92
C ILE A 47 17.24 -24.52 2.44
N ARG A 48 17.06 -25.66 1.77
CA ARG A 48 16.09 -26.73 2.12
C ARG A 48 14.66 -26.25 2.32
N LYS A 49 14.21 -25.24 1.53
CA LYS A 49 12.81 -24.78 1.58
C LYS A 49 11.97 -25.50 0.53
N PRO A 50 10.64 -25.58 0.75
CA PRO A 50 9.72 -26.23 -0.18
C PRO A 50 9.74 -25.58 -1.56
N ILE A 51 9.61 -26.39 -2.62
CA ILE A 51 9.70 -25.91 -4.00
C ILE A 51 8.58 -24.92 -4.40
N TRP A 52 7.44 -24.93 -3.68
CA TRP A 52 6.36 -23.96 -3.91
C TRP A 52 6.81 -22.49 -3.66
N TRP A 53 7.90 -22.27 -2.91
CA TRP A 53 8.52 -20.95 -2.78
C TRP A 53 8.87 -20.35 -4.14
N MET A 54 9.21 -21.22 -5.12
CA MET A 54 9.50 -20.79 -6.47
C MET A 54 8.28 -20.17 -7.15
N ALA A 55 7.09 -20.76 -6.97
CA ALA A 55 5.86 -20.21 -7.52
C ALA A 55 5.55 -18.82 -6.91
N VAL A 56 5.67 -18.66 -5.60
CA VAL A 56 5.45 -17.36 -4.92
C VAL A 56 6.51 -16.34 -5.28
N TYR A 57 7.77 -16.78 -5.50
CA TYR A 57 8.88 -15.89 -5.89
C TYR A 57 8.56 -15.09 -7.17
N TYR A 58 7.85 -15.66 -8.12
CA TYR A 58 7.49 -15.00 -9.38
C TYR A 58 6.15 -14.24 -9.33
N ILE A 59 5.44 -14.25 -8.21
CA ILE A 59 4.29 -13.38 -8.00
C ILE A 59 4.79 -11.95 -7.69
N PRO A 60 4.38 -10.93 -8.45
CA PRO A 60 4.80 -9.56 -8.19
C PRO A 60 4.61 -9.16 -6.73
N PHE A 61 5.58 -8.48 -6.15
CA PHE A 61 5.65 -8.01 -4.75
C PHE A 61 5.69 -9.11 -3.68
N LEU A 62 4.93 -10.21 -3.79
CA LEU A 62 5.06 -11.36 -2.87
C LEU A 62 6.41 -12.05 -3.06
N GLY A 63 6.90 -12.09 -4.29
CA GLY A 63 8.25 -12.58 -4.60
C GLY A 63 9.35 -11.88 -3.85
N PHE A 64 9.17 -10.60 -3.50
CA PHE A 64 10.12 -9.86 -2.67
C PHE A 64 10.27 -10.48 -1.28
N ILE A 65 9.17 -10.92 -0.66
CA ILE A 65 9.20 -11.59 0.66
C ILE A 65 9.99 -12.90 0.57
N VAL A 66 9.73 -13.69 -0.46
CA VAL A 66 10.45 -14.94 -0.70
C VAL A 66 11.93 -14.69 -0.99
N TRP A 67 12.23 -13.66 -1.79
CA TRP A 67 13.60 -13.25 -2.08
C TRP A 67 14.37 -12.85 -0.82
N VAL A 68 13.76 -12.04 0.06
CA VAL A 68 14.33 -11.70 1.38
C VAL A 68 14.60 -12.98 2.18
N GLY A 69 13.64 -13.90 2.22
CA GLY A 69 13.78 -15.19 2.87
C GLY A 69 14.96 -16.01 2.33
N ILE A 70 15.11 -16.07 0.99
CA ILE A 70 16.23 -16.79 0.34
C ILE A 70 17.57 -16.17 0.74
N ILE A 71 17.71 -14.83 0.69
CA ILE A 71 18.95 -14.14 1.07
C ILE A 71 19.31 -14.41 2.52
N VAL A 72 18.36 -14.23 3.44
CA VAL A 72 18.59 -14.42 4.87
C VAL A 72 18.97 -15.87 5.20
N GLU A 73 18.21 -16.85 4.68
CA GLU A 73 18.51 -18.27 4.93
C GLU A 73 19.82 -18.73 4.29
N MET A 74 20.19 -18.15 3.15
CA MET A 74 21.47 -18.42 2.51
C MET A 74 22.63 -17.87 3.34
N LEU A 75 22.54 -16.62 3.83
CA LEU A 75 23.60 -16.00 4.63
C LEU A 75 23.84 -16.73 5.96
N LYS A 76 22.80 -17.31 6.57
CA LYS A 76 22.96 -18.15 7.77
C LYS A 76 23.91 -19.33 7.53
N GLN A 77 23.95 -19.90 6.31
CA GLN A 77 24.87 -20.99 5.97
C GLN A 77 26.35 -20.55 5.89
N PHE A 78 26.58 -19.22 5.91
CA PHE A 78 27.89 -18.59 6.01
C PHE A 78 28.18 -18.06 7.44
N LYS A 79 27.46 -18.51 8.45
CA LYS A 79 27.49 -18.01 9.85
C LYS A 79 27.17 -16.56 10.04
N ILE A 80 26.56 -15.92 9.03
CA ILE A 80 26.05 -14.56 9.13
C ILE A 80 24.65 -14.63 9.73
N ILE A 81 24.53 -14.34 11.04
CA ILE A 81 23.31 -14.54 11.81
C ILE A 81 22.77 -13.25 12.43
N SER A 82 23.51 -12.14 12.33
CA SER A 82 23.12 -10.85 12.88
C SER A 82 21.92 -10.27 12.14
N PHE A 83 21.00 -9.67 12.89
CA PHE A 83 19.85 -8.96 12.29
C PHE A 83 20.27 -7.81 11.36
N TRP A 84 21.25 -7.02 11.82
CA TRP A 84 21.72 -5.85 11.05
C TRP A 84 22.45 -6.25 9.78
N GLU A 85 23.17 -7.36 9.79
CA GLU A 85 23.79 -7.91 8.59
C GLU A 85 22.75 -8.41 7.59
N HIS A 86 21.70 -9.08 8.07
CA HIS A 86 20.58 -9.47 7.21
C HIS A 86 19.86 -8.25 6.63
N ALA A 87 19.59 -7.21 7.43
CA ALA A 87 18.98 -5.96 6.95
C ALA A 87 19.87 -5.27 5.90
N LEU A 88 21.18 -5.18 6.14
CA LEU A 88 22.14 -4.64 5.20
C LEU A 88 22.20 -5.46 3.90
N ALA A 89 22.18 -6.79 4.02
CA ALA A 89 22.16 -7.68 2.86
C ALA A 89 20.92 -7.52 2.00
N VAL A 90 19.75 -7.26 2.60
CA VAL A 90 18.51 -7.01 1.86
C VAL A 90 18.52 -5.64 1.17
N VAL A 91 18.99 -4.60 1.86
CA VAL A 91 19.02 -3.22 1.31
C VAL A 91 20.12 -3.05 0.28
N ALA A 92 21.29 -3.61 0.52
CA ALA A 92 22.48 -3.49 -0.31
C ALA A 92 22.92 -4.83 -0.92
N THR A 93 21.98 -5.66 -1.35
CA THR A 93 22.20 -7.03 -1.85
C THR A 93 23.38 -7.16 -2.82
N PRO A 94 23.48 -6.34 -3.88
CA PRO A 94 24.58 -6.48 -4.83
C PRO A 94 25.96 -6.38 -4.19
N PHE A 95 26.11 -5.43 -3.27
CA PHE A 95 27.37 -5.14 -2.62
C PHE A 95 27.67 -6.15 -1.51
N TYR A 96 26.67 -6.44 -0.70
CA TYR A 96 26.84 -7.31 0.46
C TYR A 96 27.09 -8.78 0.06
N LEU A 97 26.32 -9.32 -0.89
CA LEU A 97 26.57 -10.69 -1.38
C LEU A 97 27.93 -10.80 -2.09
N THR A 98 28.32 -9.78 -2.82
CA THR A 98 29.67 -9.74 -3.44
C THR A 98 30.77 -9.70 -2.38
N TYR A 99 30.59 -8.88 -1.34
CA TYR A 99 31.51 -8.85 -0.18
C TYR A 99 31.64 -10.23 0.48
N VAL A 100 30.52 -10.86 0.80
CA VAL A 100 30.52 -12.24 1.39
C VAL A 100 31.20 -13.24 0.45
N GLY A 101 30.92 -13.13 -0.84
CA GLY A 101 31.51 -13.99 -1.86
C GLY A 101 33.02 -13.86 -2.00
N LEU A 102 33.56 -12.65 -1.93
CA LEU A 102 34.99 -12.35 -2.08
C LEU A 102 35.78 -12.50 -0.79
N SER A 103 35.15 -12.36 0.38
CA SER A 103 35.82 -12.41 1.69
C SER A 103 36.40 -13.79 1.96
N LYS A 104 37.71 -13.88 2.14
CA LYS A 104 38.41 -15.15 2.48
C LYS A 104 38.08 -15.65 3.88
N SER A 105 37.70 -14.77 4.79
CA SER A 105 37.36 -15.12 6.19
C SER A 105 35.99 -15.74 6.36
N ILE A 106 35.08 -15.55 5.39
CA ILE A 106 33.72 -16.09 5.43
C ILE A 106 33.68 -17.40 4.66
N THR A 107 33.44 -18.50 5.35
CA THR A 107 33.38 -19.86 4.79
C THR A 107 31.93 -20.36 4.71
N PHE A 108 31.67 -21.27 3.79
CA PHE A 108 30.38 -21.94 3.69
C PHE A 108 30.34 -23.13 4.66
N GLU A 109 29.44 -23.07 5.63
CA GLU A 109 29.28 -24.15 6.65
C GLU A 109 28.08 -25.05 6.32
N GLY A 110 27.25 -24.61 5.37
CA GLY A 110 26.09 -25.38 4.93
C GLY A 110 24.91 -25.36 5.90
N TYR A 111 23.92 -26.17 5.55
CA TYR A 111 22.66 -26.21 6.30
C TYR A 111 22.82 -26.86 7.70
N ALA A 112 23.79 -27.71 7.92
CA ALA A 112 24.07 -28.33 9.23
C ALA A 112 24.30 -27.27 10.32
N PHE A 113 24.98 -26.19 10.00
CA PHE A 113 25.14 -25.07 10.93
C PHE A 113 23.80 -24.44 11.28
N VAL A 114 22.94 -24.21 10.28
CA VAL A 114 21.63 -23.57 10.48
C VAL A 114 20.70 -24.43 11.33
N GLU A 115 20.74 -25.75 11.13
CA GLU A 115 19.96 -26.74 11.88
C GLU A 115 20.35 -26.82 13.36
N ASN A 116 21.64 -26.73 13.64
CA ASN A 116 22.16 -26.77 15.01
C ASN A 116 22.16 -25.39 15.72
N TYR A 117 21.93 -24.30 14.97
CA TYR A 117 21.92 -22.97 15.55
C TYR A 117 20.64 -22.70 16.33
N GLN A 118 20.74 -22.55 17.63
CA GLN A 118 19.64 -22.18 18.50
C GLN A 118 19.54 -20.65 18.62
N LYS A 119 18.44 -20.09 18.15
CA LYS A 119 18.13 -18.69 18.35
C LYS A 119 17.72 -18.43 19.79
N THR A 120 18.04 -17.24 20.30
CA THR A 120 17.42 -16.77 21.53
C THR A 120 15.95 -16.47 21.31
N LYS A 121 15.11 -16.62 22.33
CA LYS A 121 13.66 -16.31 22.23
C LYS A 121 13.42 -14.87 21.76
N ILE A 122 14.21 -13.90 22.24
CA ILE A 122 14.12 -12.49 21.80
C ILE A 122 14.35 -12.38 20.30
N ARG A 123 15.34 -13.10 19.76
CA ARG A 123 15.64 -13.09 18.33
C ARG A 123 14.53 -13.74 17.50
N GLU A 124 13.93 -14.82 17.98
CA GLU A 124 12.78 -15.45 17.30
C GLU A 124 11.59 -14.48 17.17
N TRP A 125 11.27 -13.82 18.28
CA TRP A 125 10.20 -12.80 18.27
C TRP A 125 10.53 -11.60 17.37
N ALA A 126 11.74 -11.09 17.40
CA ALA A 126 12.18 -10.00 16.54
C ALA A 126 12.08 -10.36 15.05
N ASP A 127 12.52 -11.54 14.67
CA ASP A 127 12.45 -12.04 13.30
C ASP A 127 10.98 -12.21 12.87
N ALA A 128 10.12 -12.79 13.72
CA ALA A 128 8.70 -13.01 13.44
C ALA A 128 7.93 -11.70 13.28
N ILE A 129 8.12 -10.75 14.19
CA ILE A 129 7.48 -9.44 14.14
C ILE A 129 7.94 -8.66 12.91
N SER A 130 9.24 -8.62 12.63
CA SER A 130 9.78 -7.94 11.45
C SER A 130 9.21 -8.52 10.16
N PHE A 131 9.16 -9.84 10.05
CA PHE A 131 8.55 -10.51 8.90
C PHE A 131 7.06 -10.15 8.77
N ALA A 132 6.30 -10.24 9.86
CA ALA A 132 4.87 -9.94 9.86
C ALA A 132 4.58 -8.49 9.45
N VAL A 133 5.35 -7.52 9.96
CA VAL A 133 5.21 -6.09 9.61
C VAL A 133 5.52 -5.86 8.14
N ILE A 134 6.61 -6.41 7.62
CA ILE A 134 6.99 -6.27 6.21
C ILE A 134 5.92 -6.91 5.31
N ALA A 135 5.53 -8.15 5.60
CA ALA A 135 4.54 -8.87 4.80
C ALA A 135 3.18 -8.15 4.80
N ALA A 136 2.68 -7.75 5.97
CA ALA A 136 1.41 -7.03 6.10
C ALA A 136 1.45 -5.68 5.37
N THR A 137 2.58 -4.96 5.46
CA THR A 137 2.76 -3.68 4.76
C THR A 137 2.72 -3.85 3.24
N LEU A 138 3.39 -4.86 2.70
CA LEU A 138 3.39 -5.15 1.26
C LEU A 138 2.02 -5.60 0.77
N ILE A 139 1.37 -6.51 1.50
CA ILE A 139 0.01 -6.98 1.17
C ILE A 139 -0.97 -5.80 1.18
N ARG A 140 -0.93 -4.97 2.23
CA ARG A 140 -1.76 -3.78 2.34
C ARG A 140 -1.50 -2.76 1.23
N ALA A 141 -0.24 -2.54 0.88
CA ALA A 141 0.12 -1.56 -0.15
C ALA A 141 -0.38 -1.97 -1.54
N ILE A 142 -0.33 -3.26 -1.89
CA ILE A 142 -0.47 -3.74 -3.27
C ILE A 142 -1.75 -4.56 -3.51
N TYR A 143 -2.17 -5.40 -2.56
CA TYR A 143 -3.22 -6.38 -2.83
C TYR A 143 -4.57 -6.03 -2.22
N ILE A 144 -4.60 -5.84 -0.90
CA ILE A 144 -5.85 -5.67 -0.17
C ILE A 144 -5.62 -4.76 1.06
N GLU A 145 -6.55 -3.85 1.28
CA GLU A 145 -6.49 -2.95 2.42
C GLU A 145 -7.82 -2.93 3.17
N ALA A 146 -7.74 -2.98 4.50
CA ALA A 146 -8.91 -2.89 5.36
C ALA A 146 -9.25 -1.43 5.65
N PHE A 147 -10.54 -1.09 5.56
CA PHE A 147 -11.09 0.23 5.90
C PHE A 147 -12.31 0.07 6.80
N THR A 148 -12.54 1.08 7.61
CA THR A 148 -13.79 1.24 8.38
C THR A 148 -14.60 2.35 7.73
N ILE A 149 -15.93 2.19 7.66
CA ILE A 149 -16.85 3.19 7.12
C ILE A 149 -17.13 4.24 8.20
N PRO A 150 -16.68 5.50 8.03
CA PRO A 150 -16.85 6.53 9.05
C PRO A 150 -18.12 7.38 8.89
N THR A 151 -18.79 7.33 7.75
CA THR A 151 -19.91 8.23 7.40
C THR A 151 -21.06 7.49 6.73
N SER A 152 -22.28 8.03 6.88
CA SER A 152 -23.53 7.46 6.35
C SER A 152 -23.73 7.63 4.83
N SER A 153 -22.79 8.21 4.10
CA SER A 153 -22.96 8.54 2.67
C SER A 153 -23.17 7.34 1.72
N MET A 154 -23.00 6.12 2.22
CA MET A 154 -23.30 4.85 1.52
C MET A 154 -24.32 4.01 2.29
N GLU A 155 -25.07 4.64 3.21
CA GLU A 155 -26.06 3.99 4.06
C GLU A 155 -27.04 3.12 3.27
N LYS A 156 -27.55 2.05 3.90
CA LYS A 156 -28.32 0.95 3.29
C LYS A 156 -27.55 0.10 2.26
N SER A 157 -26.34 0.52 1.87
CA SER A 157 -25.39 -0.34 1.14
C SER A 157 -24.19 -0.71 2.00
N LEU A 158 -23.68 0.25 2.77
CA LEU A 158 -22.57 0.12 3.71
C LEU A 158 -22.91 0.98 4.93
N LEU A 159 -22.88 0.40 6.12
CA LEU A 159 -23.25 1.07 7.36
C LEU A 159 -22.03 1.70 8.04
N VAL A 160 -22.26 2.74 8.82
CA VAL A 160 -21.22 3.33 9.68
C VAL A 160 -20.73 2.28 10.67
N GLY A 161 -19.40 2.11 10.74
CA GLY A 161 -18.76 1.09 11.57
C GLY A 161 -18.45 -0.23 10.85
N ASP A 162 -18.95 -0.44 9.63
CA ASP A 162 -18.61 -1.62 8.84
C ASP A 162 -17.10 -1.67 8.53
N PHE A 163 -16.53 -2.88 8.60
CA PHE A 163 -15.16 -3.17 8.17
C PHE A 163 -15.18 -3.78 6.77
N LEU A 164 -14.42 -3.18 5.87
CA LEU A 164 -14.34 -3.59 4.48
C LEU A 164 -12.91 -3.99 4.11
N PHE A 165 -12.79 -5.06 3.34
CA PHE A 165 -11.56 -5.37 2.62
C PHE A 165 -11.68 -4.88 1.18
N VAL A 166 -10.84 -3.94 0.80
CA VAL A 166 -10.81 -3.36 -0.54
C VAL A 166 -9.71 -3.99 -1.37
N SER A 167 -10.10 -4.67 -2.45
CA SER A 167 -9.16 -5.22 -3.42
C SER A 167 -8.54 -4.10 -4.26
N LYS A 168 -7.23 -4.05 -4.29
CA LYS A 168 -6.48 -3.08 -5.13
C LYS A 168 -6.18 -3.65 -6.52
N VAL A 169 -6.16 -4.97 -6.65
CA VAL A 169 -5.77 -5.63 -7.90
C VAL A 169 -6.83 -5.54 -8.99
N ASN A 170 -8.10 -5.46 -8.62
CA ASN A 170 -9.21 -5.44 -9.57
C ASN A 170 -9.03 -4.33 -10.62
N TYR A 171 -8.80 -3.10 -10.19
CA TYR A 171 -8.61 -1.94 -11.07
C TYR A 171 -7.14 -1.60 -11.34
N GLY A 172 -6.23 -2.55 -11.06
CA GLY A 172 -4.79 -2.38 -11.14
C GLY A 172 -4.20 -1.69 -9.91
N SER A 173 -3.39 -2.43 -9.17
CA SER A 173 -2.71 -1.92 -7.98
C SER A 173 -1.81 -0.74 -8.32
N ARG A 174 -1.87 0.30 -7.51
CA ARG A 174 -0.98 1.44 -7.64
C ARG A 174 0.33 1.16 -6.89
N ILE A 175 1.46 1.35 -7.56
CA ILE A 175 2.77 1.36 -6.89
C ILE A 175 2.84 2.61 -6.01
N PRO A 176 3.20 2.50 -4.72
CA PRO A 176 3.33 3.67 -3.84
C PRO A 176 4.28 4.72 -4.43
N ASN A 177 3.82 5.97 -4.50
CA ASN A 177 4.67 7.08 -4.96
C ASN A 177 5.77 7.41 -3.93
N THR A 178 5.49 7.20 -2.63
CA THR A 178 6.45 7.38 -1.53
C THR A 178 6.71 6.03 -0.86
N PRO A 179 7.69 5.24 -1.37
CA PRO A 179 7.93 3.88 -0.89
C PRO A 179 8.53 3.83 0.52
N ILE A 180 9.15 4.93 0.98
CA ILE A 180 9.67 5.03 2.34
C ILE A 180 8.60 5.64 3.24
N PHE A 181 7.93 4.80 4.04
CA PHE A 181 6.89 5.24 4.96
C PHE A 181 6.86 4.37 6.21
N PHE A 182 6.31 4.91 7.29
CA PHE A 182 6.13 4.17 8.53
C PHE A 182 4.98 3.18 8.39
N PRO A 183 5.18 1.89 8.70
CA PRO A 183 4.14 0.88 8.60
C PRO A 183 2.87 1.26 9.37
N PHE A 184 1.70 0.97 8.78
CA PHE A 184 0.37 1.21 9.34
C PHE A 184 -0.04 2.67 9.57
N ALA A 185 0.85 3.65 9.37
CA ALA A 185 0.51 5.07 9.38
C ALA A 185 0.25 5.56 7.95
N HIS A 186 -0.91 6.22 7.72
CA HIS A 186 -1.31 6.62 6.36
C HIS A 186 -0.54 7.85 5.88
N HIS A 187 -0.74 9.01 6.48
CA HIS A 187 -0.09 10.27 6.07
C HIS A 187 0.61 10.98 7.22
N THR A 188 0.16 10.76 8.46
CA THR A 188 0.66 11.41 9.68
C THR A 188 0.92 10.35 10.73
N MET A 189 1.88 10.55 11.61
CA MET A 189 2.18 9.65 12.72
C MET A 189 1.05 9.69 13.75
N TRP A 190 0.75 8.57 14.42
CA TRP A 190 -0.42 8.42 15.31
C TRP A 190 -0.37 9.32 16.55
N PHE A 191 0.82 9.72 16.97
CA PHE A 191 1.06 10.53 18.19
C PHE A 191 1.22 12.03 17.89
N THR A 192 1.03 12.46 16.64
CA THR A 192 1.13 13.88 16.26
C THR A 192 0.17 14.19 15.11
N GLU A 193 -0.21 15.46 14.99
CA GLU A 193 -1.03 15.95 13.87
C GLU A 193 -0.17 16.51 12.71
N SER A 194 1.12 16.76 12.94
CA SER A 194 1.98 17.47 11.99
C SER A 194 3.11 16.64 11.38
N VAL A 195 3.59 15.59 12.09
CA VAL A 195 4.73 14.79 11.61
C VAL A 195 4.30 13.81 10.53
N LYS A 196 4.87 13.95 9.34
CA LYS A 196 4.63 13.04 8.21
C LYS A 196 5.08 11.61 8.55
N SER A 197 4.26 10.63 8.20
CA SER A 197 4.59 9.21 8.31
C SER A 197 5.40 8.68 7.13
N TYR A 198 5.77 9.51 6.17
CA TYR A 198 6.46 9.14 4.94
C TYR A 198 7.59 10.11 4.60
N SER A 199 8.57 9.63 3.86
CA SER A 199 9.67 10.42 3.34
C SER A 199 9.49 10.67 1.84
N GLU A 200 9.82 11.88 1.40
CA GLU A 200 9.81 12.29 0.00
C GLU A 200 11.20 12.24 -0.66
N LEU A 201 12.19 11.63 0.01
CA LEU A 201 13.54 11.44 -0.54
C LEU A 201 13.52 10.61 -1.82
N ILE A 202 12.67 9.58 -1.86
CA ILE A 202 12.42 8.78 -3.06
C ILE A 202 10.96 8.98 -3.45
N LYS A 203 10.73 9.56 -4.62
CA LYS A 203 9.42 9.72 -5.24
C LYS A 203 9.39 8.93 -6.55
N LEU A 204 8.52 7.93 -6.60
CA LEU A 204 8.28 7.17 -7.82
C LEU A 204 7.17 7.85 -8.66
N PRO A 205 7.22 7.72 -9.98
CA PRO A 205 6.14 8.19 -10.84
C PRO A 205 4.83 7.46 -10.53
N TYR A 206 3.71 8.09 -10.84
CA TYR A 206 2.41 7.42 -10.75
C TYR A 206 2.36 6.25 -11.73
N THR A 207 2.27 5.04 -11.21
CA THR A 207 2.25 3.81 -12.00
C THR A 207 1.20 2.86 -11.45
N ARG A 208 0.40 2.28 -12.34
CA ARG A 208 -0.52 1.19 -12.02
C ARG A 208 -0.09 -0.10 -12.71
N LEU A 209 -0.27 -1.19 -12.02
CA LEU A 209 -0.16 -2.53 -12.57
C LEU A 209 -1.35 -2.82 -13.51
N PRO A 210 -1.25 -3.83 -14.37
CA PRO A 210 -2.38 -4.26 -15.18
C PRO A 210 -3.62 -4.54 -14.32
N LYS A 211 -4.78 -4.12 -14.81
CA LYS A 211 -6.08 -4.35 -14.16
C LYS A 211 -6.66 -5.69 -14.57
N PHE A 212 -7.45 -6.30 -13.69
CA PHE A 212 -8.18 -7.52 -13.98
C PHE A 212 -9.62 -7.26 -14.47
N GLN A 213 -10.15 -6.07 -14.15
CA GLN A 213 -11.50 -5.67 -14.58
C GLN A 213 -11.60 -4.17 -14.81
N GLU A 214 -12.59 -3.77 -15.60
CA GLU A 214 -13.00 -2.38 -15.77
C GLU A 214 -13.98 -1.96 -14.68
N VAL A 215 -13.98 -0.68 -14.34
CA VAL A 215 -15.01 -0.10 -13.47
C VAL A 215 -16.36 -0.11 -14.21
N LYS A 216 -17.42 -0.55 -13.54
CA LYS A 216 -18.77 -0.58 -14.07
C LYS A 216 -19.66 0.44 -13.36
N ARG A 217 -20.73 0.88 -14.03
CA ARG A 217 -21.74 1.73 -13.39
C ARG A 217 -22.35 0.99 -12.20
N ASN A 218 -22.68 1.75 -11.17
CA ASN A 218 -23.29 1.31 -9.92
C ASN A 218 -22.40 0.48 -9.00
N GLU A 219 -21.14 0.20 -9.36
CA GLU A 219 -20.18 -0.40 -8.44
C GLU A 219 -19.77 0.59 -7.33
N ALA A 220 -19.58 0.07 -6.12
CA ALA A 220 -18.93 0.81 -5.04
C ALA A 220 -17.43 0.84 -5.29
N VAL A 221 -16.87 2.03 -5.49
CA VAL A 221 -15.44 2.21 -5.80
C VAL A 221 -14.75 3.03 -4.73
N VAL A 222 -13.53 2.61 -4.36
CA VAL A 222 -12.66 3.38 -3.49
C VAL A 222 -11.69 4.19 -4.35
N PHE A 223 -11.59 5.47 -4.05
CA PHE A 223 -10.73 6.41 -4.77
C PHE A 223 -10.14 7.46 -3.84
N ASN A 224 -9.06 8.10 -4.25
CA ASN A 224 -8.50 9.20 -3.47
C ASN A 224 -9.36 10.45 -3.62
N PHE A 225 -9.67 11.10 -2.49
CA PHE A 225 -10.47 12.31 -2.48
C PHE A 225 -9.79 13.42 -3.29
N PRO A 226 -10.41 13.96 -4.34
CA PRO A 226 -9.77 14.93 -5.24
C PRO A 226 -9.33 16.20 -4.53
N ALA A 227 -10.18 16.76 -3.63
CA ALA A 227 -9.87 17.96 -2.87
C ALA A 227 -8.92 17.72 -1.67
N GLY A 228 -8.44 16.50 -1.48
CA GLY A 228 -7.43 16.13 -0.48
C GLY A 228 -5.99 16.21 -0.98
N ASP A 229 -5.76 16.81 -2.15
CA ASP A 229 -4.42 17.01 -2.72
C ASP A 229 -3.61 18.08 -1.98
N THR A 230 -4.29 19.11 -1.45
CA THR A 230 -3.71 20.17 -0.64
C THR A 230 -4.41 20.19 0.72
N VAL A 231 -3.62 20.29 1.78
CA VAL A 231 -4.12 20.19 3.16
C VAL A 231 -3.50 21.28 4.02
N VAL A 232 -4.32 21.84 4.91
CA VAL A 232 -3.87 22.72 6.00
C VAL A 232 -3.54 21.83 7.20
N VAL A 233 -2.29 21.79 7.61
CA VAL A 233 -1.78 20.83 8.62
C VAL A 233 -2.53 20.93 9.95
N GLN A 234 -2.85 22.15 10.38
CA GLN A 234 -3.55 22.42 11.62
C GLN A 234 -5.07 22.14 11.57
N HIS A 235 -5.65 21.99 10.36
CA HIS A 235 -7.09 21.84 10.15
C HIS A 235 -7.39 20.74 9.12
N GLN A 236 -6.94 19.52 9.38
CA GLN A 236 -7.05 18.41 8.42
C GLN A 236 -8.48 17.89 8.23
N ASN A 237 -9.41 18.25 9.10
CA ASN A 237 -10.84 17.96 9.01
C ASN A 237 -11.60 18.84 8.01
N GLN A 238 -10.97 19.92 7.53
CA GLN A 238 -11.55 20.83 6.54
C GLN A 238 -10.76 20.77 5.23
N THR A 239 -11.44 20.97 4.10
CA THR A 239 -10.74 21.04 2.83
C THR A 239 -10.01 22.38 2.67
N TYR A 240 -8.82 22.35 2.09
CA TYR A 240 -8.07 23.55 1.74
C TYR A 240 -8.92 24.54 0.95
N TYR A 241 -9.71 24.05 0.01
CA TYR A 241 -10.52 24.87 -0.86
C TYR A 241 -11.63 25.63 -0.13
N GLN A 242 -12.20 25.02 0.91
CA GLN A 242 -13.17 25.73 1.77
C GLN A 242 -12.49 26.79 2.59
N MET A 243 -11.41 26.44 3.29
CA MET A 243 -10.66 27.41 4.08
C MET A 243 -10.12 28.56 3.22
N ALA A 244 -9.72 28.29 1.97
CA ALA A 244 -9.26 29.35 1.07
C ALA A 244 -10.38 30.30 0.65
N ARG A 245 -11.64 29.83 0.60
CA ARG A 245 -12.81 30.72 0.39
C ARG A 245 -13.11 31.56 1.63
N ASP A 246 -13.04 30.96 2.81
CA ASP A 246 -13.40 31.61 4.07
C ASP A 246 -12.35 32.63 4.53
N TYR A 247 -11.06 32.30 4.46
CA TYR A 247 -9.94 33.11 4.94
C TYR A 247 -9.26 33.94 3.85
N GLY A 248 -9.49 33.61 2.58
CA GLY A 248 -8.72 34.13 1.46
C GLY A 248 -7.33 33.47 1.35
N ARG A 249 -6.94 33.12 0.12
CA ARG A 249 -5.71 32.34 -0.16
C ARG A 249 -4.44 32.93 0.47
N LYS A 250 -4.24 34.25 0.34
CA LYS A 250 -3.03 34.91 0.90
C LYS A 250 -2.93 34.80 2.41
N ASN A 251 -4.05 35.01 3.11
CA ASN A 251 -4.09 34.91 4.57
C ASN A 251 -3.89 33.48 5.06
N LEU A 252 -4.49 32.51 4.35
CA LEU A 252 -4.35 31.10 4.67
C LEU A 252 -2.88 30.66 4.61
N TRP A 253 -2.19 30.97 3.53
CA TRP A 253 -0.77 30.62 3.35
C TRP A 253 0.19 31.38 4.30
N ARG A 254 -0.22 32.54 4.80
CA ARG A 254 0.55 33.30 5.79
C ARG A 254 0.36 32.77 7.20
N LYS A 255 -0.83 32.25 7.52
CA LYS A 255 -1.23 31.91 8.89
C LYS A 255 -1.05 30.44 9.20
N PHE A 256 -1.08 29.56 8.23
CA PHE A 256 -1.10 28.12 8.40
C PHE A 256 -0.08 27.41 7.50
N ASP A 257 0.34 26.22 7.92
CA ASP A 257 1.19 25.35 7.12
C ASP A 257 0.34 24.61 6.09
N VAL A 258 0.58 24.90 4.82
CA VAL A 258 -0.12 24.28 3.69
C VAL A 258 0.81 23.34 2.96
N ILE A 259 0.41 22.08 2.82
CA ILE A 259 1.20 21.04 2.16
C ILE A 259 0.42 20.38 1.04
N ALA A 260 1.12 19.98 -0.03
CA ALA A 260 0.57 19.09 -1.04
C ALA A 260 0.87 17.63 -0.65
N ARG A 261 -0.16 16.77 -0.69
CA ARG A 261 -0.01 15.34 -0.41
C ARG A 261 0.22 14.54 -1.69
N PRO A 262 1.22 13.64 -1.73
CA PRO A 262 1.33 12.65 -2.78
C PRO A 262 0.05 11.83 -2.90
N VAL A 263 -0.26 11.32 -4.10
CA VAL A 263 -1.53 10.62 -4.36
C VAL A 263 -1.75 9.43 -3.43
N ASP A 264 -0.70 8.69 -3.07
CA ASP A 264 -0.76 7.55 -2.15
C ASP A 264 -0.93 7.93 -0.67
N LYS A 265 -0.94 9.23 -0.36
CA LYS A 265 -1.13 9.78 1.00
C LYS A 265 -2.39 10.63 1.14
N ARG A 266 -3.24 10.67 0.11
CA ARG A 266 -4.54 11.33 0.15
C ARG A 266 -5.57 10.44 0.79
N GLU A 267 -6.61 11.06 1.37
CA GLU A 267 -7.75 10.34 1.94
C GLU A 267 -8.44 9.45 0.91
N ASN A 268 -8.91 8.30 1.36
CA ASN A 268 -9.67 7.36 0.55
C ASN A 268 -11.16 7.51 0.84
N TYR A 269 -11.95 7.69 -0.23
CA TYR A 269 -13.40 7.75 -0.16
C TYR A 269 -14.00 6.57 -0.91
N ILE A 270 -15.16 6.12 -0.46
CA ILE A 270 -15.97 5.13 -1.16
C ILE A 270 -17.27 5.78 -1.63
N LYS A 271 -17.59 5.65 -2.91
CA LYS A 271 -18.82 6.13 -3.50
C LYS A 271 -19.28 5.18 -4.61
N ARG A 272 -20.56 5.27 -4.96
CA ARG A 272 -21.13 4.57 -6.10
C ARG A 272 -20.68 5.25 -7.39
N CYS A 273 -20.12 4.49 -8.33
CA CYS A 273 -19.71 4.98 -9.64
C CYS A 273 -20.95 5.12 -10.52
N VAL A 274 -21.40 6.32 -10.78
CA VAL A 274 -22.60 6.57 -11.62
C VAL A 274 -22.26 6.83 -13.07
N GLY A 275 -21.15 7.50 -13.39
CA GLY A 275 -20.73 7.82 -14.75
C GLY A 275 -19.42 7.17 -15.14
N LEU A 276 -19.28 6.76 -16.39
CA LEU A 276 -18.07 6.24 -17.00
C LEU A 276 -17.45 7.27 -17.95
N PRO A 277 -16.18 7.09 -18.37
CA PRO A 277 -15.57 7.97 -19.38
C PRO A 277 -16.43 8.08 -20.63
N LYS A 278 -16.62 9.32 -21.11
CA LYS A 278 -17.45 9.71 -22.25
C LYS A 278 -18.96 9.75 -22.00
N ASP A 279 -19.44 9.42 -20.81
CA ASP A 279 -20.85 9.60 -20.49
C ASP A 279 -21.20 11.09 -20.41
N LYS A 280 -22.37 11.45 -20.94
CA LYS A 280 -23.02 12.73 -20.72
C LYS A 280 -23.88 12.61 -19.47
N LEU A 281 -23.58 13.40 -18.46
CA LEU A 281 -24.25 13.37 -17.17
C LEU A 281 -24.95 14.70 -16.94
N HIS A 282 -26.24 14.66 -16.58
CA HIS A 282 -26.98 15.84 -16.16
C HIS A 282 -28.01 15.49 -15.08
N ILE A 283 -28.41 16.47 -14.30
CA ILE A 283 -29.39 16.34 -13.22
C ILE A 283 -30.56 17.26 -13.52
N ILE A 284 -31.77 16.72 -13.53
CA ILE A 284 -33.01 17.48 -13.75
C ILE A 284 -33.92 17.23 -12.56
N ASN A 285 -34.31 18.30 -11.85
CA ASN A 285 -35.18 18.24 -10.66
C ASN A 285 -34.72 17.25 -9.57
N GLY A 286 -33.40 17.00 -9.47
CA GLY A 286 -32.83 16.05 -8.53
C GLY A 286 -32.60 14.63 -9.09
N ASP A 287 -33.18 14.30 -10.23
CA ASP A 287 -33.00 13.02 -10.91
C ASP A 287 -31.79 13.04 -11.82
N LEU A 288 -30.98 11.97 -11.72
CA LEU A 288 -29.77 11.77 -12.50
C LEU A 288 -30.10 11.13 -13.86
N PHE A 289 -29.57 11.73 -14.93
CA PHE A 289 -29.62 11.18 -16.28
C PHE A 289 -28.21 10.89 -16.81
N ILE A 290 -28.06 9.80 -17.51
CA ILE A 290 -26.79 9.39 -18.14
C ILE A 290 -27.11 9.08 -19.62
N ASN A 291 -26.46 9.80 -20.53
CA ASN A 291 -26.68 9.68 -21.97
C ASN A 291 -28.15 9.92 -22.36
N ASP A 292 -28.74 10.88 -21.69
CA ASP A 292 -30.16 11.32 -21.87
C ASP A 292 -31.23 10.29 -21.39
N GLU A 293 -30.78 9.17 -20.73
CA GLU A 293 -31.67 8.20 -20.10
C GLU A 293 -31.62 8.32 -18.57
N PRO A 294 -32.74 8.05 -17.85
CA PRO A 294 -32.73 8.01 -16.39
C PRO A 294 -31.72 7.02 -15.83
N ALA A 295 -30.90 7.46 -14.91
CA ALA A 295 -29.95 6.58 -14.25
C ALA A 295 -30.62 5.64 -13.24
N TYR A 296 -29.97 4.51 -12.96
CA TYR A 296 -30.43 3.60 -11.92
C TYR A 296 -30.49 4.30 -10.56
N THR A 297 -31.66 4.26 -9.92
CA THR A 297 -31.90 4.80 -8.57
C THR A 297 -31.83 3.65 -7.56
N PRO A 298 -30.84 3.62 -6.65
CA PRO A 298 -30.79 2.61 -5.60
C PRO A 298 -31.98 2.72 -4.65
N LYS A 299 -32.52 1.60 -4.17
CA LYS A 299 -33.66 1.56 -3.22
C LYS A 299 -33.40 2.33 -1.91
N GLY A 300 -32.15 2.48 -1.50
CA GLY A 300 -31.75 3.20 -0.30
C GLY A 300 -31.25 4.62 -0.56
N MET A 301 -31.52 5.20 -1.74
CA MET A 301 -31.10 6.57 -2.05
C MET A 301 -31.79 7.58 -1.15
N GLN A 302 -31.00 8.51 -0.60
CA GLN A 302 -31.47 9.54 0.32
C GLN A 302 -31.31 10.92 -0.30
N TYR A 303 -32.22 11.82 0.03
CA TYR A 303 -32.19 13.22 -0.36
C TYR A 303 -32.22 14.11 0.87
N THR A 304 -31.65 15.31 0.75
CA THR A 304 -31.77 16.35 1.75
C THR A 304 -32.89 17.28 1.37
N TYR A 305 -33.85 17.52 2.27
CA TYR A 305 -34.98 18.39 2.07
C TYR A 305 -34.91 19.59 3.02
N LEU A 306 -35.24 20.76 2.53
CA LEU A 306 -35.52 21.93 3.36
C LEU A 306 -36.97 21.87 3.78
N VAL A 307 -37.25 21.76 5.05
CA VAL A 307 -38.59 21.68 5.60
C VAL A 307 -38.87 22.93 6.41
N LYS A 308 -39.93 23.64 6.05
CA LYS A 308 -40.45 24.80 6.80
C LYS A 308 -41.48 24.29 7.81
N THR A 309 -41.23 24.51 9.09
CA THR A 309 -42.13 24.14 10.20
C THR A 309 -42.84 25.39 10.74
N ASP A 310 -43.85 25.18 11.57
CA ASP A 310 -44.57 26.20 12.34
C ASP A 310 -43.81 26.70 13.58
N GLY A 311 -42.52 26.38 13.67
CA GLY A 311 -41.66 26.65 14.84
C GLY A 311 -41.56 25.51 15.84
N ARG A 312 -42.27 24.41 15.60
CA ARG A 312 -42.15 23.18 16.39
C ARG A 312 -41.09 22.29 15.76
N GLY A 313 -40.20 21.72 16.60
CA GLY A 313 -39.22 20.71 16.17
C GLY A 313 -39.89 19.38 15.82
N PHE A 314 -39.18 18.53 15.09
CA PHE A 314 -39.62 17.17 14.82
C PHE A 314 -39.54 16.32 16.08
N ARG A 315 -40.51 15.42 16.28
CA ARG A 315 -40.43 14.37 17.32
C ARG A 315 -39.48 13.26 16.83
N LYS A 316 -38.62 12.80 17.70
CA LYS A 316 -37.63 11.77 17.37
C LYS A 316 -38.27 10.47 16.86
N GLU A 317 -39.38 10.07 17.46
CA GLU A 317 -40.16 8.89 17.06
C GLU A 317 -40.69 9.03 15.64
N SER A 318 -41.26 10.18 15.28
CA SER A 318 -41.77 10.43 13.93
C SER A 318 -40.67 10.50 12.88
N MET A 319 -39.46 10.94 13.26
CA MET A 319 -38.30 10.93 12.36
C MET A 319 -37.83 9.51 12.10
N LEU A 320 -37.76 8.66 13.11
CA LEU A 320 -37.40 7.24 12.98
C LEU A 320 -38.42 6.48 12.11
N GLU A 321 -39.72 6.72 12.29
CA GLU A 321 -40.78 6.13 11.45
C GLU A 321 -40.64 6.52 9.97
N GLN A 322 -40.15 7.73 9.69
CA GLN A 322 -39.88 8.21 8.32
C GLN A 322 -38.46 7.92 7.84
N GLU A 323 -37.70 7.11 8.57
CA GLU A 323 -36.31 6.79 8.28
C GLU A 323 -35.39 8.03 8.14
N ILE A 324 -35.70 9.12 8.84
CA ILE A 324 -34.85 10.32 8.87
C ILE A 324 -33.73 10.10 9.85
N THR A 325 -32.51 9.95 9.35
CA THR A 325 -31.32 9.57 10.14
C THR A 325 -30.50 10.77 10.61
N GLU A 326 -30.52 11.86 9.84
CA GLU A 326 -29.80 13.10 10.14
C GLU A 326 -30.68 14.32 9.89
N TYR A 327 -30.63 15.29 10.82
CA TYR A 327 -31.21 16.61 10.61
C TYR A 327 -30.28 17.70 11.14
N GLY A 328 -30.22 18.83 10.42
CA GLY A 328 -29.53 20.04 10.84
C GLY A 328 -30.54 21.13 11.13
N MET A 329 -30.31 21.92 12.19
CA MET A 329 -31.06 23.15 12.48
C MET A 329 -30.40 24.34 11.82
#